data_b645c50f1d3b151a16fac6223fa191a8
#
_entry.id   b645c50f1d3b151a16fac6223fa191a8
#
_cell.length_a   1.000
_cell.length_b   1.000
_cell.length_c   1.000
_cell.angle_alpha   90.00
_cell.angle_beta   90.00
_cell.angle_gamma   90.00
#
_symmetry.space_group_name_H-M   'P 1'
#
loop_
_entity.id
_entity.type
_entity.pdbx_description
1 polymer ?
#
loop_
_entity_poly.entity_id
_entity_poly.type
_entity_poly.pdbx_seq_one_letter_code
_entity_poly.pdbx_strand_id
1 'polypeptide(L)'
;MILINVKWTVKPEYAEQFPSLVQEFTDAVRQEPGNIFFEWARHLSEDNTYVLVEAFQDDAAEAHVQSDHFKEFTQQAPEWVATTPKIINVQGVDQDGWGEMGEVQPR
;
A
#
# COMPACT_ATOMS: atom_id res chain seq x y z
N MET A 1 7.34 14.23 1.27
CA MET A 1 7.13 12.82 0.89
C MET A 1 5.98 12.67 -0.10
N ILE A 2 5.92 11.55 -0.77
CA ILE A 2 4.80 11.16 -1.60
C ILE A 2 3.93 10.23 -0.76
N LEU A 3 2.65 10.57 -0.60
CA LEU A 3 1.70 9.76 0.18
C LEU A 3 0.70 9.12 -0.77
N ILE A 4 0.55 7.81 -0.64
CA ILE A 4 -0.31 7.04 -1.54
C ILE A 4 -1.25 6.17 -0.72
N ASN A 5 -2.53 6.20 -1.07
CA ASN A 5 -3.53 5.28 -0.53
C ASN A 5 -4.11 4.49 -1.69
N VAL A 6 -4.15 3.18 -1.55
CA VAL A 6 -4.70 2.30 -2.58
C VAL A 6 -5.78 1.42 -1.95
N LYS A 7 -6.96 1.41 -2.56
CA LYS A 7 -8.05 0.54 -2.11
C LYS A 7 -8.16 -0.64 -3.06
N TRP A 8 -8.05 -1.85 -2.49
CA TRP A 8 -8.05 -3.12 -3.22
C TRP A 8 -9.30 -3.90 -2.87
N THR A 9 -10.20 -4.08 -3.84
CA THR A 9 -11.33 -4.98 -3.69
C THR A 9 -10.98 -6.28 -4.42
N VAL A 10 -10.81 -7.36 -3.67
CA VAL A 10 -10.36 -8.63 -4.23
C VAL A 10 -11.53 -9.57 -4.45
N LYS A 11 -11.32 -10.56 -5.32
CA LYS A 11 -12.32 -11.60 -5.56
C LYS A 11 -12.56 -12.35 -4.25
N PRO A 12 -13.82 -12.77 -3.95
CA PRO A 12 -14.12 -13.48 -2.70
C PRO A 12 -13.23 -14.70 -2.46
N GLU A 13 -12.89 -15.45 -3.51
CA GLU A 13 -12.06 -16.65 -3.40
C GLU A 13 -10.61 -16.34 -3.00
N TYR A 14 -10.16 -15.10 -3.14
CA TYR A 14 -8.81 -14.68 -2.74
C TYR A 14 -8.79 -13.85 -1.46
N ALA A 15 -9.96 -13.48 -0.91
CA ALA A 15 -10.02 -12.52 0.19
C ALA A 15 -9.23 -12.97 1.43
N GLU A 16 -9.36 -14.23 1.82
CA GLU A 16 -8.65 -14.75 3.00
C GLU A 16 -7.16 -14.95 2.73
N GLN A 17 -6.78 -15.23 1.49
CA GLN A 17 -5.39 -15.47 1.10
C GLN A 17 -4.63 -14.19 0.80
N PHE A 18 -5.33 -13.09 0.60
CA PHE A 18 -4.71 -11.85 0.11
C PHE A 18 -3.51 -11.38 0.94
N PRO A 19 -3.57 -11.41 2.29
CA PRO A 19 -2.39 -11.06 3.08
C PRO A 19 -1.15 -11.88 2.74
N SER A 20 -1.31 -13.19 2.49
CA SER A 20 -0.21 -14.06 2.08
C SER A 20 0.28 -13.75 0.67
N LEU A 21 -0.65 -13.44 -0.23
CA LEU A 21 -0.33 -13.15 -1.64
C LEU A 21 0.53 -11.88 -1.79
N VAL A 22 0.33 -10.91 -0.91
CA VAL A 22 1.06 -9.63 -0.99
C VAL A 22 2.30 -9.57 -0.08
N GLN A 23 2.58 -10.63 0.69
CA GLN A 23 3.63 -10.58 1.70
C GLN A 23 5.02 -10.41 1.10
N GLU A 24 5.34 -11.18 0.07
CA GLU A 24 6.67 -11.11 -0.58
C GLU A 24 6.90 -9.72 -1.19
N PHE A 25 5.90 -9.19 -1.88
CA PHE A 25 5.96 -7.84 -2.45
C PHE A 25 6.14 -6.80 -1.33
N THR A 26 5.36 -6.93 -0.26
CA THR A 26 5.42 -6.02 0.89
C THR A 26 6.83 -6.00 1.50
N ASP A 27 7.42 -7.17 1.70
CA ASP A 27 8.77 -7.28 2.26
C ASP A 27 9.79 -6.61 1.34
N ALA A 28 9.66 -6.81 0.02
CA ALA A 28 10.56 -6.21 -0.96
C ALA A 28 10.46 -4.68 -0.98
N VAL A 29 9.23 -4.14 -0.93
CA VAL A 29 9.03 -2.69 -0.89
C VAL A 29 9.64 -2.08 0.36
N ARG A 30 9.47 -2.74 1.50
CA ARG A 30 10.01 -2.25 2.78
C ARG A 30 11.55 -2.23 2.80
N GLN A 31 12.20 -2.97 1.91
CA GLN A 31 13.66 -2.92 1.74
C GLN A 31 14.11 -1.79 0.82
N GLU A 32 13.22 -1.13 0.10
CA GLU A 32 13.59 -0.01 -0.78
C GLU A 32 14.07 1.17 0.07
N PRO A 33 15.24 1.75 -0.26
CA PRO A 33 15.79 2.85 0.56
C PRO A 33 14.89 4.07 0.70
N GLY A 34 14.06 4.31 -0.31
CA GLY A 34 13.16 5.47 -0.32
C GLY A 34 11.78 5.22 0.25
N ASN A 35 11.49 3.99 0.69
CA ASN A 35 10.19 3.70 1.32
C ASN A 35 10.19 4.20 2.76
N ILE A 36 9.17 4.98 3.13
CA ILE A 36 9.00 5.50 4.48
C ILE A 36 8.13 4.55 5.29
N PHE A 37 6.99 4.15 4.73
CA PHE A 37 6.15 3.10 5.31
C PHE A 37 5.33 2.44 4.20
N PHE A 38 4.87 1.22 4.48
CA PHE A 38 4.08 0.41 3.56
C PHE A 38 3.22 -0.51 4.40
N GLU A 39 1.93 -0.13 4.59
CA GLU A 39 1.09 -0.79 5.58
C GLU A 39 -0.27 -1.15 4.99
N TRP A 40 -0.66 -2.39 5.21
CA TRP A 40 -1.95 -2.91 4.78
C TRP A 40 -2.93 -2.93 5.96
N ALA A 41 -4.19 -2.67 5.67
CA ALA A 41 -5.27 -2.82 6.64
C ALA A 41 -6.50 -3.40 5.95
N ARG A 42 -7.31 -4.13 6.71
CA ARG A 42 -8.59 -4.61 6.20
C ARG A 42 -9.64 -3.52 6.42
N HIS A 43 -10.46 -3.28 5.42
CA HIS A 43 -11.56 -2.32 5.53
C HIS A 43 -12.63 -2.89 6.47
N LEU A 44 -13.11 -2.07 7.43
CA LEU A 44 -14.06 -2.54 8.44
C LEU A 44 -15.47 -2.72 7.92
N SER A 45 -15.89 -1.97 6.89
CA SER A 45 -17.26 -1.97 6.41
C SER A 45 -17.44 -2.43 4.96
N GLU A 46 -16.37 -2.47 4.14
CA GLU A 46 -16.47 -2.99 2.76
C GLU A 46 -15.90 -4.39 2.69
N ASP A 47 -16.72 -5.33 2.22
CA ASP A 47 -16.30 -6.73 2.13
C ASP A 47 -15.17 -6.93 1.13
N ASN A 48 -14.28 -7.87 1.43
CA ASN A 48 -13.18 -8.28 0.56
C ASN A 48 -12.27 -7.12 0.15
N THR A 49 -12.19 -6.10 1.00
CA THR A 49 -11.49 -4.85 0.68
C THR A 49 -10.33 -4.62 1.63
N TYR A 50 -9.18 -4.30 1.06
CA TYR A 50 -7.96 -3.96 1.79
C TYR A 50 -7.52 -2.56 1.39
N VAL A 51 -6.94 -1.85 2.33
CA VAL A 51 -6.41 -0.51 2.12
C VAL A 51 -4.91 -0.54 2.37
N LEU A 52 -4.16 -0.03 1.40
CA LEU A 52 -2.72 0.13 1.51
C LEU A 52 -2.42 1.61 1.73
N VAL A 53 -1.67 1.91 2.78
CA VAL A 53 -1.15 3.24 3.02
C VAL A 53 0.36 3.16 2.86
N GLU A 54 0.90 3.94 1.92
CA GLU A 54 2.33 3.89 1.63
C GLU A 54 2.89 5.29 1.42
N ALA A 55 4.16 5.46 1.75
CA ALA A 55 4.84 6.72 1.54
C ALA A 55 6.28 6.50 1.10
N PHE A 56 6.75 7.41 0.26
CA PHE A 56 8.10 7.38 -0.31
C PHE A 56 8.74 8.74 -0.22
N GLN A 57 10.06 8.77 -0.21
CA GLN A 57 10.82 9.99 -0.42
C GLN A 57 10.47 10.57 -1.79
N ASP A 58 10.59 11.89 -1.95
CA ASP A 58 10.14 12.58 -3.17
C ASP A 58 10.80 12.06 -4.46
N ASP A 59 12.02 11.56 -4.36
CA ASP A 59 12.80 11.07 -5.50
C ASP A 59 12.76 9.55 -5.67
N ALA A 60 11.95 8.84 -4.87
CA ALA A 60 11.97 7.39 -4.81
C ALA A 60 10.87 6.70 -5.63
N ALA A 61 9.87 7.44 -6.11
CA ALA A 61 8.71 6.85 -6.79
C ALA A 61 9.10 6.11 -8.08
N GLU A 62 10.00 6.69 -8.86
CA GLU A 62 10.43 6.09 -10.12
C GLU A 62 11.13 4.75 -9.89
N ALA A 63 12.03 4.69 -8.92
CA ALA A 63 12.73 3.44 -8.59
C ALA A 63 11.77 2.35 -8.13
N HIS A 64 10.73 2.73 -7.37
CA HIS A 64 9.70 1.79 -6.91
C HIS A 64 8.94 1.19 -8.09
N VAL A 65 8.40 2.01 -9.00
CA VAL A 65 7.59 1.51 -10.12
C VAL A 65 8.42 0.81 -11.19
N GLN A 66 9.73 1.03 -11.22
CA GLN A 66 10.64 0.35 -12.13
C GLN A 66 11.27 -0.90 -11.54
N SER A 67 11.03 -1.19 -10.27
CA SER A 67 11.58 -2.36 -9.61
C SER A 67 11.02 -3.66 -10.18
N ASP A 68 11.82 -4.73 -10.11
CA ASP A 68 11.39 -6.05 -10.58
C ASP A 68 10.21 -6.56 -9.76
N HIS A 69 10.21 -6.33 -8.45
CA HIS A 69 9.10 -6.77 -7.59
C HIS A 69 7.81 -6.03 -7.91
N PHE A 70 7.86 -4.76 -8.28
CA PHE A 70 6.66 -4.03 -8.71
C PHE A 70 6.10 -4.60 -10.01
N LYS A 71 6.97 -4.84 -10.99
CA LYS A 71 6.56 -5.40 -12.28
C LYS A 71 5.94 -6.78 -12.12
N GLU A 72 6.55 -7.64 -11.31
CA GLU A 72 6.05 -8.98 -11.03
C GLU A 72 4.69 -8.92 -10.33
N PHE A 73 4.57 -8.09 -9.30
CA PHE A 73 3.34 -7.92 -8.54
C PHE A 73 2.20 -7.44 -9.43
N THR A 74 2.43 -6.43 -10.27
CA THR A 74 1.40 -5.88 -11.16
C THR A 74 1.01 -6.82 -12.28
N GLN A 75 1.84 -7.81 -12.60
CA GLN A 75 1.48 -8.87 -13.53
C GLN A 75 0.60 -9.92 -12.89
N GLN A 76 0.76 -10.18 -11.61
CA GLN A 76 0.00 -11.19 -10.87
C GLN A 76 -1.32 -10.66 -10.31
N ALA A 77 -1.34 -9.42 -9.86
CA ALA A 77 -2.49 -8.84 -9.17
C ALA A 77 -3.81 -8.85 -9.95
N PRO A 78 -3.82 -8.72 -11.30
CA PRO A 78 -5.08 -8.81 -12.04
C PRO A 78 -5.89 -10.08 -11.80
N GLU A 79 -5.22 -11.18 -11.46
CA GLU A 79 -5.90 -12.44 -11.13
C GLU A 79 -6.70 -12.32 -9.83
N TRP A 80 -6.25 -11.52 -8.89
CA TRP A 80 -6.83 -11.46 -7.54
C TRP A 80 -7.92 -10.42 -7.36
N VAL A 81 -7.94 -9.39 -8.19
CA VAL A 81 -8.83 -8.23 -7.99
C VAL A 81 -10.19 -8.43 -8.63
N ALA A 82 -11.23 -7.98 -7.95
CA ALA A 82 -12.58 -7.94 -8.48
C ALA A 82 -12.81 -6.70 -9.35
N THR A 83 -12.13 -5.61 -9.01
CA THR A 83 -12.18 -4.34 -9.74
C THR A 83 -10.78 -3.73 -9.79
N THR A 84 -10.59 -2.77 -10.69
CA THR A 84 -9.34 -2.01 -10.73
C THR A 84 -9.13 -1.30 -9.39
N PRO A 85 -7.96 -1.46 -8.74
CA PRO A 85 -7.68 -0.76 -7.50
C PRO A 85 -7.81 0.75 -7.66
N LYS A 86 -8.32 1.40 -6.63
CA LYS A 86 -8.49 2.86 -6.60
C LYS A 86 -7.34 3.47 -5.83
N ILE A 87 -6.83 4.58 -6.33
CA ILE A 87 -5.60 5.16 -5.79
C ILE A 87 -5.77 6.67 -5.60
N ILE A 88 -5.18 7.16 -4.50
CA ILE A 88 -4.96 8.58 -4.26
C ILE A 88 -3.45 8.74 -4.10
N ASN A 89 -2.87 9.60 -4.91
CA ASN A 89 -1.43 9.87 -4.89
C ASN A 89 -1.24 11.37 -4.67
N VAL A 90 -0.62 11.74 -3.54
CA VAL A 90 -0.37 13.14 -3.19
C VAL A 90 1.13 13.36 -3.08
N GLN A 91 1.63 14.32 -3.85
CA GLN A 91 3.04 14.67 -3.85
C GLN A 91 3.28 15.95 -3.04
N GLY A 92 4.51 16.17 -2.61
CA GLY A 92 4.88 17.37 -1.89
C GLY A 92 4.28 17.48 -0.49
N VAL A 93 4.02 16.36 0.16
CA VAL A 93 3.52 16.34 1.52
C VAL A 93 4.63 16.78 2.47
N ASP A 94 4.34 17.80 3.29
CA ASP A 94 5.30 18.37 4.23
C ASP A 94 5.28 17.61 5.56
N GLN A 95 5.62 16.34 5.50
CA GLN A 95 5.78 15.44 6.65
C GLN A 95 6.77 14.35 6.27
N ASP A 96 7.38 13.75 7.28
CA ASP A 96 8.38 12.69 7.09
C ASP A 96 7.86 11.32 7.52
N GLY A 97 6.60 11.22 7.90
CA GLY A 97 5.99 9.99 8.38
C GLY A 97 4.82 10.27 9.30
N TRP A 98 4.52 9.31 10.17
CA TRP A 98 3.41 9.39 11.11
C TRP A 98 3.68 10.44 12.20
N GLY A 99 2.71 11.33 12.42
CA GLY A 99 2.68 12.21 13.58
C GLY A 99 1.76 11.66 14.65
N GLU A 100 1.58 12.42 15.73
CA GLU A 100 0.70 12.03 16.82
C GLU A 100 -0.53 12.93 16.87
N MET A 101 -1.69 12.34 17.14
CA MET A 101 -2.93 13.06 17.37
C MET A 101 -3.03 13.37 18.86
N GLY A 102 -2.54 14.56 19.24
CA GLY A 102 -2.43 14.95 20.66
C GLY A 102 -3.74 15.07 21.40
N GLU A 103 -4.88 15.19 20.68
CA GLU A 103 -6.20 15.30 21.29
C GLU A 103 -6.64 13.99 21.96
N VAL A 104 -5.99 12.87 21.65
CA VAL A 104 -6.31 11.57 22.24
C VAL A 104 -5.13 11.08 23.06
N GLN A 105 -5.29 11.10 24.38
CA GLN A 105 -4.25 10.66 25.31
C GLN A 105 -4.70 9.39 26.02
N PRO A 106 -3.81 8.39 26.14
CA PRO A 106 -4.14 7.16 26.90
C PRO A 106 -4.46 7.49 28.37
N ARG A 107 -5.40 6.78 28.95
CA ARG A 107 -5.75 6.89 30.35
C ARG A 107 -4.96 5.90 31.21
#